data_281f5035b534fdc603f72b8f5490a66d
#
_entry.id   281f5035b534fdc603f72b8f5490a66d
#
_cell.length_a   1.000
_cell.length_b   1.000
_cell.length_c   1.000
_cell.angle_alpha   90.00
_cell.angle_beta   90.00
_cell.angle_gamma   90.00
#
_symmetry.space_group_name_H-M   'P 1'
#
loop_
_entity.id
_entity.type
_entity.pdbx_description
1 polymer ?
#
loop_
_entity_poly.entity_id
_entity_poly.type
_entity_poly.pdbx_seq_one_letter_code
_entity_poly.pdbx_strand_id
1 'polypeptide(L)'
;MELHIYKDAGELSDAVAKWIAGLIDATLKTKDRFTIALSGGSTPERLHKILAAPPYKDQIDWSRLHVFWGDERAVPFADSRNNAKMAYDTLLNFVPVPPSQIHVMRTDITPEQSALEYETLLHQYFPDVPGGRSSVYGPGGGGGDATGAADLLPNSFDLVLLGMGDDGHTLSLFPGTEVVHEEKAWAAAFFLKAQDMFRITLTKTIVNRAAKVAFLTTGPKKTHALKEVLKGNYNPDLYPSQEIRPLNGELHWFVDEAAAAGLK
;
A
#
# COMPACT_ATOMS: atom_id res chain seq x y z
N MET A 1 -13.68 1.09 9.08
CA MET A 1 -12.40 0.52 9.59
C MET A 1 -12.71 -0.82 10.24
N GLU A 2 -11.95 -1.86 9.87
CA GLU A 2 -12.09 -3.21 10.40
C GLU A 2 -10.77 -3.63 11.09
N LEU A 3 -10.87 -4.21 12.29
CA LEU A 3 -9.74 -4.71 13.08
C LEU A 3 -9.82 -6.22 13.16
N HIS A 4 -8.75 -6.90 12.69
CA HIS A 4 -8.61 -8.35 12.68
C HIS A 4 -7.43 -8.73 13.58
N ILE A 5 -7.68 -9.50 14.65
CA ILE A 5 -6.66 -9.91 15.61
C ILE A 5 -6.39 -11.39 15.45
N TYR A 6 -5.11 -11.76 15.30
CA TYR A 6 -4.62 -13.11 15.13
C TYR A 6 -3.65 -13.47 16.26
N LYS A 7 -3.48 -14.74 16.51
CA LYS A 7 -2.63 -15.24 17.59
C LYS A 7 -1.17 -14.78 17.44
N ASP A 8 -0.65 -14.86 16.21
CA ASP A 8 0.74 -14.53 15.90
C ASP A 8 0.91 -14.07 14.44
N ALA A 9 2.14 -13.68 14.08
CA ALA A 9 2.47 -13.22 12.75
C ALA A 9 2.31 -14.30 11.65
N GLY A 10 2.36 -15.59 12.00
CA GLY A 10 2.14 -16.71 11.08
C GLY A 10 0.67 -16.78 10.69
N GLU A 11 -0.22 -16.90 11.67
CA GLU A 11 -1.67 -16.96 11.45
C GLU A 11 -2.18 -15.69 10.74
N LEU A 12 -1.66 -14.52 11.12
CA LEU A 12 -1.94 -13.26 10.43
C LEU A 12 -1.57 -13.35 8.96
N SER A 13 -0.36 -13.78 8.63
CA SER A 13 0.12 -13.81 7.24
C SER A 13 -0.66 -14.79 6.38
N ASP A 14 -1.06 -15.95 6.93
CA ASP A 14 -1.89 -16.94 6.25
C ASP A 14 -3.30 -16.39 5.97
N ALA A 15 -3.89 -15.70 6.95
CA ALA A 15 -5.20 -15.08 6.79
C ALA A 15 -5.18 -13.94 5.76
N VAL A 16 -4.15 -13.10 5.80
CA VAL A 16 -3.97 -12.00 4.82
C VAL A 16 -3.75 -12.55 3.42
N ALA A 17 -2.95 -13.61 3.24
CA ALA A 17 -2.74 -14.24 1.94
C ALA A 17 -4.06 -14.75 1.34
N LYS A 18 -4.87 -15.42 2.15
CA LYS A 18 -6.21 -15.89 1.75
C LYS A 18 -7.13 -14.72 1.39
N TRP A 19 -7.13 -13.66 2.19
CA TRP A 19 -7.93 -12.47 1.94
C TRP A 19 -7.52 -11.77 0.64
N ILE A 20 -6.22 -11.59 0.39
CA ILE A 20 -5.70 -10.99 -0.85
C ILE A 20 -6.10 -11.82 -2.07
N ALA A 21 -5.91 -13.15 -2.03
CA ALA A 21 -6.27 -14.02 -3.14
C ALA A 21 -7.77 -13.93 -3.48
N GLY A 22 -8.63 -13.92 -2.46
CA GLY A 22 -10.07 -13.75 -2.64
C GLY A 22 -10.44 -12.37 -3.19
N LEU A 23 -9.74 -11.31 -2.73
CA LEU A 23 -9.95 -9.95 -3.22
C LEU A 23 -9.55 -9.81 -4.69
N ILE A 24 -8.41 -10.38 -5.09
CA ILE A 24 -7.96 -10.40 -6.48
C ILE A 24 -8.99 -11.12 -7.35
N ASP A 25 -9.41 -12.34 -6.97
CA ASP A 25 -10.41 -13.11 -7.73
C ASP A 25 -11.73 -12.34 -7.89
N ALA A 26 -12.23 -11.75 -6.81
CA ALA A 26 -13.46 -10.97 -6.85
C ALA A 26 -13.36 -9.73 -7.75
N THR A 27 -12.24 -8.99 -7.65
CA THR A 27 -12.01 -7.78 -8.44
C THR A 27 -11.87 -8.09 -9.92
N LEU A 28 -11.12 -9.13 -10.27
CA LEU A 28 -10.86 -9.53 -11.65
C LEU A 28 -12.11 -10.10 -12.38
N LYS A 29 -13.20 -10.36 -11.68
CA LYS A 29 -14.50 -10.67 -12.30
C LYS A 29 -15.17 -9.45 -12.94
N THR A 30 -14.81 -8.26 -12.48
CA THR A 30 -15.45 -7.00 -12.91
C THR A 30 -14.46 -5.98 -13.50
N LYS A 31 -13.16 -6.16 -13.28
CA LYS A 31 -12.09 -5.29 -13.79
C LYS A 31 -11.10 -6.10 -14.62
N ASP A 32 -10.45 -5.45 -15.58
CA ASP A 32 -9.44 -6.08 -16.45
C ASP A 32 -8.09 -6.26 -15.75
N ARG A 33 -7.84 -5.53 -14.67
CA ARG A 33 -6.58 -5.58 -13.90
C ARG A 33 -6.83 -5.40 -12.41
N PHE A 34 -5.86 -5.81 -11.62
CA PHE A 34 -5.76 -5.55 -10.20
C PHE A 34 -4.48 -4.76 -9.90
N THR A 35 -4.59 -3.65 -9.19
CA THR A 35 -3.47 -2.78 -8.83
C THR A 35 -3.17 -2.88 -7.35
N ILE A 36 -1.92 -3.26 -7.02
CA ILE A 36 -1.48 -3.41 -5.63
C ILE A 36 -0.20 -2.62 -5.36
N ALA A 37 -0.18 -1.86 -4.25
CA ALA A 37 1.04 -1.27 -3.73
C ALA A 37 1.59 -2.12 -2.58
N LEU A 38 2.82 -2.59 -2.74
CA LEU A 38 3.53 -3.42 -1.77
C LEU A 38 4.24 -2.57 -0.71
N SER A 39 4.54 -3.17 0.43
CA SER A 39 5.32 -2.58 1.52
C SER A 39 6.57 -3.41 1.80
N GLY A 40 7.58 -2.78 2.40
CA GLY A 40 8.76 -3.44 2.93
C GLY A 40 8.58 -3.97 4.35
N GLY A 41 9.55 -4.73 4.82
CA GLY A 41 9.61 -5.25 6.19
C GLY A 41 9.31 -6.74 6.33
N SER A 42 9.52 -7.27 7.53
CA SER A 42 9.49 -8.73 7.79
C SER A 42 8.10 -9.35 7.65
N THR A 43 7.03 -8.62 7.98
CA THR A 43 5.65 -9.14 7.83
C THR A 43 5.25 -9.23 6.35
N PRO A 44 5.44 -8.19 5.50
CA PRO A 44 5.30 -8.32 4.05
C PRO A 44 6.21 -9.38 3.42
N GLU A 45 7.46 -9.52 3.85
CA GLU A 45 8.37 -10.56 3.36
C GLU A 45 7.80 -11.97 3.59
N ARG A 46 7.23 -12.24 4.78
CA ARG A 46 6.56 -13.52 5.08
C ARG A 46 5.35 -13.73 4.18
N LEU A 47 4.50 -12.70 4.03
CA LEU A 47 3.32 -12.73 3.15
C LEU A 47 3.70 -13.04 1.70
N HIS A 48 4.75 -12.41 1.18
CA HIS A 48 5.27 -12.65 -0.17
C HIS A 48 5.62 -14.14 -0.38
N LYS A 49 6.34 -14.75 0.57
CA LYS A 49 6.71 -16.17 0.51
C LYS A 49 5.49 -17.09 0.50
N ILE A 50 4.43 -16.75 1.23
CA ILE A 50 3.16 -17.51 1.23
C ILE A 50 2.47 -17.37 -0.13
N LEU A 51 2.36 -16.15 -0.67
CA LEU A 51 1.74 -15.91 -1.97
C LEU A 51 2.52 -16.55 -3.14
N ALA A 52 3.84 -16.66 -3.01
CA ALA A 52 4.73 -17.29 -3.99
C ALA A 52 4.69 -18.83 -3.97
N ALA A 53 3.97 -19.44 -3.04
CA ALA A 53 3.84 -20.89 -2.88
C ALA A 53 2.41 -21.36 -3.20
N PRO A 54 2.21 -22.66 -3.54
CA PRO A 54 0.88 -23.24 -3.60
C PRO A 54 0.14 -23.10 -2.25
N PRO A 55 -1.20 -22.88 -2.26
CA PRO A 55 -2.03 -22.87 -3.46
C PRO A 55 -2.08 -21.52 -4.19
N TYR A 56 -1.63 -20.42 -3.58
CA TYR A 56 -1.84 -19.06 -4.07
C TYR A 56 -1.11 -18.78 -5.38
N LYS A 57 0.12 -19.30 -5.52
CA LYS A 57 0.90 -19.20 -6.76
C LYS A 57 0.10 -19.65 -7.99
N ASP A 58 -0.69 -20.73 -7.83
CA ASP A 58 -1.42 -21.36 -8.91
C ASP A 58 -2.85 -20.81 -9.07
N GLN A 59 -3.40 -20.20 -8.02
CA GLN A 59 -4.79 -19.68 -7.99
C GLN A 59 -4.90 -18.23 -8.47
N ILE A 60 -3.87 -17.43 -8.24
CA ILE A 60 -3.89 -16.00 -8.58
C ILE A 60 -3.57 -15.81 -10.06
N ASP A 61 -4.41 -15.03 -10.75
CA ASP A 61 -4.12 -14.58 -12.12
C ASP A 61 -3.09 -13.44 -12.12
N TRP A 62 -1.83 -13.82 -11.99
CA TRP A 62 -0.69 -12.90 -11.95
C TRP A 62 -0.53 -12.08 -13.22
N SER A 63 -1.04 -12.56 -14.36
CA SER A 63 -0.93 -11.87 -15.65
C SER A 63 -1.72 -10.55 -15.71
N ARG A 64 -2.65 -10.37 -14.77
CA ARG A 64 -3.51 -9.18 -14.66
C ARG A 64 -3.19 -8.31 -13.44
N LEU A 65 -2.10 -8.60 -12.71
CA LEU A 65 -1.65 -7.81 -11.58
C LEU A 65 -0.67 -6.73 -12.01
N HIS A 66 -0.91 -5.50 -11.57
CA HIS A 66 0.02 -4.39 -11.67
C HIS A 66 0.57 -4.07 -10.29
N VAL A 67 1.88 -4.22 -10.13
CA VAL A 67 2.56 -4.15 -8.83
C VAL A 67 3.31 -2.84 -8.70
N PHE A 68 3.06 -2.14 -7.62
CA PHE A 68 3.64 -0.85 -7.23
C PHE A 68 4.27 -0.97 -5.83
N TRP A 69 4.93 0.08 -5.38
CA TRP A 69 5.46 0.19 -4.01
C TRP A 69 4.91 1.40 -3.28
N GLY A 70 4.67 1.24 -1.98
CA GLY A 70 4.22 2.33 -1.13
C GLY A 70 5.35 3.30 -0.80
N ASP A 71 6.56 2.76 -0.56
CA ASP A 71 7.77 3.55 -0.33
C ASP A 71 9.03 2.77 -0.70
N GLU A 72 10.12 3.50 -0.83
CA GLU A 72 11.43 2.92 -1.11
C GLU A 72 12.55 3.70 -0.39
N ARG A 73 13.62 2.98 -0.11
CA ARG A 73 14.88 3.54 0.36
C ARG A 73 15.72 3.85 -0.86
N ALA A 74 16.17 5.10 -1.01
CA ALA A 74 17.00 5.52 -2.13
C ALA A 74 18.42 4.96 -2.01
N VAL A 75 18.53 3.65 -2.10
CA VAL A 75 19.77 2.86 -2.09
C VAL A 75 19.83 2.00 -3.36
N PRO A 76 21.02 1.57 -3.80
CA PRO A 76 21.13 0.72 -4.97
C PRO A 76 20.22 -0.51 -4.88
N PHE A 77 19.68 -0.96 -6.01
CA PHE A 77 18.79 -2.14 -6.06
C PHE A 77 19.39 -3.38 -5.37
N ALA A 78 20.71 -3.59 -5.46
CA ALA A 78 21.38 -4.72 -4.82
C ALA A 78 21.50 -4.63 -3.29
N ASP A 79 21.22 -3.47 -2.69
CA ASP A 79 21.26 -3.27 -1.24
C ASP A 79 20.12 -4.05 -0.57
N SER A 80 20.43 -4.70 0.56
CA SER A 80 19.43 -5.50 1.30
C SER A 80 18.27 -4.65 1.90
N ARG A 81 18.44 -3.34 1.96
CA ARG A 81 17.42 -2.40 2.44
C ARG A 81 16.43 -1.98 1.34
N ASN A 82 16.70 -2.32 0.08
CA ASN A 82 15.83 -1.98 -1.04
C ASN A 82 14.54 -2.83 -1.00
N ASN A 83 13.38 -2.18 -0.98
CA ASN A 83 12.08 -2.86 -0.89
C ASN A 83 11.72 -3.62 -2.17
N ALA A 84 12.08 -3.07 -3.34
CA ALA A 84 11.84 -3.75 -4.60
C ALA A 84 12.67 -5.04 -4.67
N LYS A 85 13.96 -4.99 -4.28
CA LYS A 85 14.80 -6.19 -4.18
C LYS A 85 14.15 -7.26 -3.31
N MET A 86 13.68 -6.89 -2.12
CA MET A 86 13.03 -7.84 -1.22
C MET A 86 11.80 -8.49 -1.88
N ALA A 87 10.98 -7.71 -2.60
CA ALA A 87 9.81 -8.25 -3.30
C ALA A 87 10.21 -9.17 -4.48
N TYR A 88 11.27 -8.85 -5.21
CA TYR A 88 11.83 -9.76 -6.23
C TYR A 88 12.33 -11.07 -5.62
N ASP A 89 13.08 -10.98 -4.54
CA ASP A 89 13.69 -12.16 -3.89
C ASP A 89 12.66 -13.08 -3.23
N THR A 90 11.46 -12.57 -2.88
CA THR A 90 10.49 -13.32 -2.08
C THR A 90 9.15 -13.61 -2.79
N LEU A 91 8.87 -12.89 -3.89
CA LEU A 91 7.62 -13.03 -4.66
C LEU A 91 7.85 -13.01 -6.17
N LEU A 92 8.33 -11.89 -6.72
CA LEU A 92 8.22 -11.60 -8.14
C LEU A 92 9.05 -12.52 -9.04
N ASN A 93 10.16 -13.09 -8.53
CA ASN A 93 10.92 -14.11 -9.26
C ASN A 93 10.24 -15.48 -9.28
N PHE A 94 9.18 -15.70 -8.52
CA PHE A 94 8.53 -17.01 -8.35
C PHE A 94 7.12 -17.07 -8.97
N VAL A 95 6.56 -15.93 -9.38
CA VAL A 95 5.22 -15.82 -9.95
C VAL A 95 5.26 -15.11 -11.30
N PRO A 96 4.34 -15.42 -12.24
CA PRO A 96 4.43 -14.94 -13.62
C PRO A 96 3.79 -13.56 -13.82
N VAL A 97 4.15 -12.57 -12.97
CA VAL A 97 3.76 -11.17 -13.23
C VAL A 97 4.59 -10.65 -14.42
N PRO A 98 3.95 -10.13 -15.48
CA PRO A 98 4.69 -9.57 -16.60
C PRO A 98 5.60 -8.40 -16.17
N PRO A 99 6.86 -8.34 -16.63
CA PRO A 99 7.79 -7.26 -16.26
C PRO A 99 7.26 -5.85 -16.53
N SER A 100 6.45 -5.67 -17.58
CA SER A 100 5.80 -4.40 -17.92
C SER A 100 4.71 -3.96 -16.92
N GLN A 101 4.31 -4.83 -16.01
CA GLN A 101 3.31 -4.58 -14.97
C GLN A 101 3.96 -4.40 -13.56
N ILE A 102 5.30 -4.36 -13.49
CA ILE A 102 6.06 -4.14 -12.26
C ILE A 102 6.64 -2.73 -12.28
N HIS A 103 6.16 -1.89 -11.39
CA HIS A 103 6.41 -0.44 -11.37
C HIS A 103 7.19 -0.06 -10.12
N VAL A 104 8.53 -0.15 -10.17
CA VAL A 104 9.41 0.19 -9.05
C VAL A 104 9.63 1.71 -8.94
N MET A 105 9.83 2.21 -7.73
CA MET A 105 10.44 3.51 -7.51
C MET A 105 11.92 3.39 -7.86
N ARG A 106 12.40 4.14 -8.84
CA ARG A 106 13.78 4.05 -9.34
C ARG A 106 14.78 4.55 -8.31
N THR A 107 15.86 3.82 -8.12
CA THR A 107 16.94 4.17 -7.18
C THR A 107 18.30 4.35 -7.88
N ASP A 108 18.29 4.36 -9.19
CA ASP A 108 19.44 4.61 -10.08
C ASP A 108 19.49 6.06 -10.61
N ILE A 109 18.54 6.88 -10.19
CA ILE A 109 18.43 8.32 -10.46
C ILE A 109 18.30 9.10 -9.14
N THR A 110 18.21 10.44 -9.18
CA THR A 110 18.01 11.21 -7.95
C THR A 110 16.66 10.89 -7.32
N PRO A 111 16.53 10.91 -5.98
CA PRO A 111 15.27 10.62 -5.30
C PRO A 111 14.12 11.52 -5.75
N GLU A 112 14.39 12.80 -5.97
CA GLU A 112 13.42 13.78 -6.44
C GLU A 112 12.91 13.46 -7.84
N GLN A 113 13.84 13.09 -8.75
CA GLN A 113 13.48 12.68 -10.09
C GLN A 113 12.67 11.37 -10.07
N SER A 114 13.05 10.44 -9.21
CA SER A 114 12.31 9.18 -9.03
C SER A 114 10.87 9.42 -8.56
N ALA A 115 10.67 10.30 -7.57
CA ALA A 115 9.34 10.67 -7.10
C ALA A 115 8.49 11.30 -8.21
N LEU A 116 9.06 12.20 -9.01
CA LEU A 116 8.37 12.85 -10.12
C LEU A 116 7.99 11.86 -11.24
N GLU A 117 8.91 10.97 -11.63
CA GLU A 117 8.64 9.92 -12.62
C GLU A 117 7.56 8.97 -12.11
N TYR A 118 7.61 8.61 -10.82
CA TYR A 118 6.61 7.73 -10.21
C TYR A 118 5.24 8.39 -10.14
N GLU A 119 5.16 9.66 -9.76
CA GLU A 119 3.91 10.44 -9.78
C GLU A 119 3.32 10.53 -11.19
N THR A 120 4.15 10.79 -12.20
CA THR A 120 3.73 10.80 -13.60
C THR A 120 3.11 9.46 -14.02
N LEU A 121 3.72 8.35 -13.62
CA LEU A 121 3.19 7.01 -13.84
C LEU A 121 1.84 6.81 -13.14
N LEU A 122 1.72 7.24 -11.87
CA LEU A 122 0.48 7.13 -11.11
C LEU A 122 -0.66 7.89 -11.79
N HIS A 123 -0.42 9.09 -12.30
CA HIS A 123 -1.44 9.85 -13.05
C HIS A 123 -1.86 9.18 -14.37
N GLN A 124 -0.99 8.38 -15.00
CA GLN A 124 -1.37 7.57 -16.16
C GLN A 124 -2.28 6.40 -15.78
N TYR A 125 -2.05 5.80 -14.59
CA TYR A 125 -2.83 4.68 -14.09
C TYR A 125 -4.16 5.11 -13.47
N PHE A 126 -4.18 6.24 -12.80
CA PHE A 126 -5.29 6.77 -12.00
C PHE A 126 -5.60 8.21 -12.40
N PRO A 127 -6.07 8.45 -13.63
CA PRO A 127 -6.34 9.81 -14.09
C PRO A 127 -7.41 10.47 -13.22
N ASP A 128 -7.21 11.74 -12.88
CA ASP A 128 -8.24 12.55 -12.25
C ASP A 128 -9.38 12.76 -13.26
N VAL A 129 -10.53 12.18 -12.95
CA VAL A 129 -11.73 12.37 -13.78
C VAL A 129 -12.46 13.62 -13.27
N PRO A 130 -12.61 14.66 -14.09
CA PRO A 130 -13.44 15.80 -13.74
C PRO A 130 -14.85 15.33 -13.41
N GLY A 131 -15.30 15.53 -12.15
CA GLY A 131 -16.60 15.10 -11.66
C GLY A 131 -16.64 13.73 -10.99
N GLY A 132 -15.48 13.14 -10.64
CA GLY A 132 -15.41 11.95 -9.76
C GLY A 132 -15.74 10.61 -10.40
N ARG A 133 -15.82 10.54 -11.73
CA ARG A 133 -16.01 9.25 -12.43
C ARG A 133 -14.66 8.72 -12.89
N SER A 134 -14.13 7.71 -12.22
CA SER A 134 -13.11 6.85 -12.81
C SER A 134 -13.73 6.11 -13.99
N SER A 135 -13.24 6.38 -15.19
CA SER A 135 -13.66 5.64 -16.38
C SER A 135 -13.03 4.24 -16.35
N VAL A 136 -13.73 3.27 -15.78
CA VAL A 136 -13.38 1.85 -15.85
C VAL A 136 -13.80 1.23 -17.20
N TYR A 137 -14.22 2.05 -18.18
CA TYR A 137 -14.67 1.55 -19.46
C TYR A 137 -13.79 2.04 -20.60
N GLY A 138 -13.31 1.09 -21.37
CA GLY A 138 -12.75 1.28 -22.70
C GLY A 138 -13.76 1.95 -23.65
N PRO A 139 -13.36 2.40 -24.83
CA PRO A 139 -14.17 3.20 -25.75
C PRO A 139 -15.35 2.39 -26.30
N GLY A 140 -16.54 2.60 -25.74
CA GLY A 140 -17.78 2.07 -26.27
C GLY A 140 -18.87 1.82 -25.23
N GLY A 141 -19.71 2.82 -24.91
CA GLY A 141 -20.91 2.57 -24.11
C GLY A 141 -21.67 3.86 -23.79
N GLY A 142 -22.85 3.98 -24.37
CA GLY A 142 -23.73 5.13 -24.46
C GLY A 142 -24.25 5.69 -23.13
N GLY A 143 -24.74 6.96 -23.22
CA GLY A 143 -25.22 7.78 -22.14
C GLY A 143 -26.44 7.22 -21.40
N GLY A 144 -26.47 7.48 -20.12
CA GLY A 144 -27.62 7.34 -19.23
C GLY A 144 -27.53 8.41 -18.15
N ASP A 145 -28.50 9.32 -18.14
CA ASP A 145 -28.72 10.31 -17.10
C ASP A 145 -28.96 9.62 -15.76
N ALA A 146 -28.15 9.92 -14.75
CA ALA A 146 -28.41 9.53 -13.38
C ALA A 146 -28.06 10.70 -12.44
N THR A 147 -29.08 11.46 -12.09
CA THR A 147 -29.11 12.35 -10.92
C THR A 147 -29.21 11.49 -9.66
N GLY A 148 -28.09 11.18 -9.05
CA GLY A 148 -27.98 10.56 -7.73
C GLY A 148 -26.58 10.89 -7.22
N ALA A 149 -26.39 11.06 -5.90
CA ALA A 149 -25.07 11.24 -5.30
C ALA A 149 -24.15 10.18 -5.90
N ALA A 150 -23.30 10.59 -6.85
CA ALA A 150 -22.43 9.69 -7.55
C ALA A 150 -21.47 9.08 -6.52
N ASP A 151 -21.61 7.80 -6.26
CA ASP A 151 -20.65 7.02 -5.52
C ASP A 151 -19.28 7.36 -6.11
N LEU A 152 -18.51 8.12 -5.33
CA LEU A 152 -17.13 8.42 -5.67
C LEU A 152 -16.37 7.10 -5.54
N LEU A 153 -16.32 6.35 -6.63
CA LEU A 153 -15.56 5.12 -6.67
C LEU A 153 -14.10 5.42 -6.30
N PRO A 154 -13.43 4.52 -5.58
CA PRO A 154 -12.00 4.61 -5.36
C PRO A 154 -11.29 4.83 -6.71
N ASN A 155 -10.48 5.88 -6.80
CA ASN A 155 -9.83 6.26 -8.05
C ASN A 155 -8.31 6.08 -8.01
N SER A 156 -7.83 5.16 -7.16
CA SER A 156 -6.44 4.72 -7.15
C SER A 156 -6.35 3.19 -7.01
N PHE A 157 -5.42 2.71 -6.22
CA PHE A 157 -5.14 1.27 -6.05
C PHE A 157 -6.37 0.45 -5.61
N ASP A 158 -6.45 -0.78 -6.10
CA ASP A 158 -7.39 -1.76 -5.55
C ASP A 158 -6.99 -2.18 -4.14
N LEU A 159 -5.67 -2.26 -3.88
CA LEU A 159 -5.13 -2.56 -2.56
C LEU A 159 -3.81 -1.83 -2.30
N VAL A 160 -3.69 -1.22 -1.13
CA VAL A 160 -2.43 -0.73 -0.58
C VAL A 160 -2.09 -1.51 0.68
N LEU A 161 -0.94 -2.20 0.67
CA LEU A 161 -0.40 -2.86 1.85
C LEU A 161 0.52 -1.89 2.59
N LEU A 162 0.32 -1.77 3.90
CA LEU A 162 1.07 -0.88 4.77
C LEU A 162 1.65 -1.64 5.96
N GLY A 163 2.85 -1.25 6.37
CA GLY A 163 3.36 -1.53 7.69
C GLY A 163 3.15 -0.33 8.62
N MET A 164 3.39 -0.52 9.92
CA MET A 164 3.48 0.55 10.90
C MET A 164 4.78 0.44 11.69
N GLY A 165 5.51 1.54 11.84
CA GLY A 165 6.68 1.63 12.69
C GLY A 165 6.36 1.56 14.19
N ASP A 166 7.38 1.37 15.03
CA ASP A 166 7.24 1.40 16.49
C ASP A 166 6.91 2.81 17.00
N ASP A 167 7.19 3.82 16.19
CA ASP A 167 6.91 5.24 16.35
C ASP A 167 5.60 5.69 15.68
N GLY A 168 4.84 4.77 15.09
CA GLY A 168 3.57 5.06 14.43
C GLY A 168 3.70 5.61 13.00
N HIS A 169 4.91 5.60 12.40
CA HIS A 169 5.04 5.93 10.98
C HIS A 169 4.44 4.84 10.09
N THR A 170 4.04 5.20 8.88
CA THR A 170 3.69 4.28 7.79
C THR A 170 4.24 4.79 6.48
N LEU A 171 4.45 3.90 5.49
CA LEU A 171 5.19 4.30 4.29
C LEU A 171 6.55 4.89 4.71
N SER A 172 6.91 6.05 4.15
CA SER A 172 7.97 6.90 4.72
C SER A 172 7.41 8.21 5.31
N LEU A 173 6.18 8.20 5.82
CA LEU A 173 5.59 9.31 6.58
C LEU A 173 6.06 9.21 8.04
N PHE A 174 7.20 9.81 8.37
CA PHE A 174 7.79 9.75 9.70
C PHE A 174 7.33 10.91 10.61
N PRO A 175 7.26 10.69 11.93
CA PRO A 175 6.92 11.76 12.87
C PRO A 175 7.75 13.03 12.67
N GLY A 176 7.08 14.17 12.65
CA GLY A 176 7.71 15.49 12.52
C GLY A 176 8.31 15.81 11.14
N THR A 177 8.01 15.03 10.10
CA THR A 177 8.44 15.33 8.73
C THR A 177 7.33 16.06 7.95
N GLU A 178 7.72 17.00 7.08
CA GLU A 178 6.77 17.80 6.29
C GLU A 178 5.90 16.94 5.35
N VAL A 179 6.42 15.81 4.89
CA VAL A 179 5.71 14.90 3.97
C VAL A 179 4.42 14.31 4.58
N VAL A 180 4.27 14.30 5.90
CA VAL A 180 3.03 13.89 6.60
C VAL A 180 1.87 14.82 6.22
N HIS A 181 2.17 16.09 5.95
CA HIS A 181 1.20 17.13 5.61
C HIS A 181 1.07 17.39 4.11
N GLU A 182 1.70 16.56 3.27
CA GLU A 182 1.56 16.72 1.81
C GLU A 182 0.11 16.48 1.36
N GLU A 183 -0.47 17.46 0.65
CA GLU A 183 -1.88 17.45 0.24
C GLU A 183 -2.08 17.45 -1.28
N LYS A 184 -1.00 17.59 -2.07
CA LYS A 184 -1.08 17.75 -3.53
C LYS A 184 -0.37 16.61 -4.24
N ALA A 185 0.92 16.43 -3.95
CA ALA A 185 1.74 15.43 -4.60
C ALA A 185 1.29 14.01 -4.21
N TRP A 186 1.34 13.10 -5.17
CA TRP A 186 1.04 11.68 -4.95
C TRP A 186 2.26 10.87 -4.56
N ALA A 187 3.44 11.34 -4.97
CA ALA A 187 4.72 10.80 -4.54
C ALA A 187 5.67 11.92 -4.16
N ALA A 188 6.52 11.67 -3.17
CA ALA A 188 7.48 12.65 -2.66
C ALA A 188 8.82 11.99 -2.35
N ALA A 189 9.89 12.78 -2.38
CA ALA A 189 11.20 12.37 -1.92
C ALA A 189 11.72 13.37 -0.88
N PHE A 190 12.39 12.86 0.16
CA PHE A 190 13.01 13.70 1.19
C PHE A 190 14.15 12.97 1.88
N PHE A 191 15.03 13.75 2.53
CA PHE A 191 16.12 13.19 3.33
C PHE A 191 15.68 12.98 4.77
N LEU A 192 15.68 11.72 5.21
CA LEU A 192 15.36 11.31 6.58
C LEU A 192 16.63 11.35 7.44
N LYS A 193 16.83 12.44 8.17
CA LYS A 193 18.02 12.67 9.01
C LYS A 193 18.26 11.54 10.02
N ALA A 194 17.20 11.01 10.63
CA ALA A 194 17.30 9.96 11.66
C ALA A 194 17.91 8.65 11.13
N GLN A 195 17.88 8.43 9.81
CA GLN A 195 18.42 7.22 9.18
C GLN A 195 19.53 7.54 8.16
N ASP A 196 19.94 8.81 8.06
CA ASP A 196 20.96 9.30 7.11
C ASP A 196 20.70 8.77 5.67
N MET A 197 19.45 8.93 5.20
CA MET A 197 19.00 8.30 3.95
C MET A 197 17.86 9.05 3.30
N PHE A 198 17.89 9.17 1.98
CA PHE A 198 16.72 9.60 1.21
C PHE A 198 15.65 8.52 1.18
N ARG A 199 14.40 8.98 1.22
CA ARG A 199 13.19 8.19 1.06
C ARG A 199 12.41 8.67 -0.14
N ILE A 200 11.77 7.72 -0.84
CA ILE A 200 10.78 7.98 -1.87
C ILE A 200 9.50 7.34 -1.37
N THR A 201 8.36 8.03 -1.40
CA THR A 201 7.14 7.56 -0.75
C THR A 201 5.90 8.00 -1.49
N LEU A 202 4.87 7.15 -1.50
CA LEU A 202 3.50 7.61 -1.72
C LEU A 202 3.11 8.54 -0.57
N THR A 203 2.23 9.48 -0.87
CA THR A 203 1.63 10.38 0.13
C THR A 203 0.25 9.89 0.54
N LYS A 204 -0.30 10.45 1.63
CA LYS A 204 -1.69 10.19 2.03
C LYS A 204 -2.69 10.54 0.94
N THR A 205 -2.34 11.48 0.06
CA THR A 205 -3.21 11.99 -1.01
C THR A 205 -3.65 10.89 -1.96
N ILE A 206 -2.74 10.04 -2.43
CA ILE A 206 -3.07 8.94 -3.33
C ILE A 206 -3.55 7.70 -2.56
N VAL A 207 -2.96 7.42 -1.38
CA VAL A 207 -3.29 6.24 -0.58
C VAL A 207 -4.74 6.29 -0.08
N ASN A 208 -5.22 7.47 0.34
CA ASN A 208 -6.59 7.64 0.80
C ASN A 208 -7.65 7.57 -0.33
N ARG A 209 -7.24 7.47 -1.58
CA ARG A 209 -8.12 7.20 -2.73
C ARG A 209 -8.22 5.71 -3.07
N ALA A 210 -7.51 4.84 -2.35
CA ALA A 210 -7.51 3.40 -2.61
C ALA A 210 -8.85 2.74 -2.24
N ALA A 211 -9.20 1.67 -2.95
CA ALA A 211 -10.38 0.87 -2.66
C ALA A 211 -10.24 0.14 -1.32
N LYS A 212 -9.05 -0.41 -1.05
CA LYS A 212 -8.73 -1.03 0.24
C LYS A 212 -7.32 -0.66 0.66
N VAL A 213 -7.18 -0.36 1.94
CA VAL A 213 -5.89 -0.15 2.61
C VAL A 213 -5.79 -1.14 3.75
N ALA A 214 -4.69 -1.89 3.82
CA ALA A 214 -4.48 -2.91 4.83
C ALA A 214 -3.15 -2.71 5.55
N PHE A 215 -3.23 -2.42 6.85
CA PHE A 215 -2.09 -2.43 7.74
C PHE A 215 -1.77 -3.84 8.22
N LEU A 216 -0.50 -4.22 8.15
CA LEU A 216 0.04 -5.47 8.66
C LEU A 216 0.97 -5.15 9.83
N THR A 217 0.51 -5.37 11.07
CA THR A 217 1.21 -4.90 12.26
C THR A 217 1.40 -6.04 13.26
N THR A 218 2.65 -6.43 13.49
CA THR A 218 2.98 -7.58 14.34
C THR A 218 4.05 -7.22 15.36
N GLY A 219 3.95 -7.88 16.53
CA GLY A 219 4.94 -7.85 17.58
C GLY A 219 4.72 -6.79 18.66
N PRO A 220 5.28 -7.02 19.87
CA PRO A 220 4.99 -6.22 21.08
C PRO A 220 5.52 -4.79 21.00
N LYS A 221 6.53 -4.51 20.17
CA LYS A 221 7.06 -3.15 20.01
C LYS A 221 6.04 -2.19 19.39
N LYS A 222 5.01 -2.72 18.71
CA LYS A 222 3.95 -1.93 18.06
C LYS A 222 2.82 -1.53 19.01
N THR A 223 2.74 -2.15 20.19
CA THR A 223 1.60 -2.03 21.11
C THR A 223 1.27 -0.58 21.46
N HIS A 224 2.26 0.23 21.81
CA HIS A 224 2.04 1.63 22.18
C HIS A 224 1.55 2.44 20.98
N ALA A 225 2.28 2.42 19.88
CA ALA A 225 1.93 3.17 18.68
C ALA A 225 0.56 2.75 18.12
N LEU A 226 0.26 1.45 18.10
CA LEU A 226 -1.04 0.94 17.65
C LEU A 226 -2.19 1.45 18.50
N LYS A 227 -2.01 1.49 19.83
CA LYS A 227 -2.99 2.06 20.74
C LYS A 227 -3.25 3.53 20.45
N GLU A 228 -2.18 4.33 20.32
CA GLU A 228 -2.28 5.76 20.06
C GLU A 228 -2.90 6.04 18.67
N VAL A 229 -2.53 5.26 17.66
CA VAL A 229 -3.10 5.40 16.31
C VAL A 229 -4.60 5.09 16.29
N LEU A 230 -5.06 4.05 17.00
CA LEU A 230 -6.44 3.58 16.91
C LEU A 230 -7.37 4.21 17.96
N LYS A 231 -6.85 4.58 19.13
CA LYS A 231 -7.65 5.03 20.28
C LYS A 231 -7.19 6.36 20.88
N GLY A 232 -5.98 6.83 20.54
CA GLY A 232 -5.42 8.09 21.04
C GLY A 232 -6.04 9.31 20.39
N ASN A 233 -5.65 10.48 20.89
CA ASN A 233 -6.00 11.74 20.27
C ASN A 233 -5.36 11.86 18.87
N TYR A 234 -6.05 12.53 17.95
CA TYR A 234 -5.49 12.79 16.64
C TYR A 234 -4.28 13.71 16.73
N ASN A 235 -3.13 13.19 16.38
CA ASN A 235 -1.85 13.90 16.35
C ASN A 235 -0.93 13.24 15.31
N PRO A 236 -1.08 13.56 14.02
CA PRO A 236 -0.31 12.96 12.95
C PRO A 236 1.18 13.33 12.97
N ASP A 237 1.55 14.43 13.65
CA ASP A 237 2.96 14.78 13.89
C ASP A 237 3.69 13.76 14.76
N LEU A 238 2.97 13.07 15.62
CA LEU A 238 3.50 11.99 16.46
C LEU A 238 3.17 10.60 15.89
N TYR A 239 2.02 10.44 15.26
CA TYR A 239 1.51 9.15 14.78
C TYR A 239 1.00 9.27 13.33
N PRO A 240 1.88 9.36 12.34
CA PRO A 240 1.51 9.59 10.94
C PRO A 240 0.54 8.57 10.36
N SER A 241 0.50 7.34 10.88
CA SER A 241 -0.50 6.34 10.46
C SER A 241 -1.94 6.80 10.66
N GLN A 242 -2.20 7.80 11.51
CA GLN A 242 -3.53 8.40 11.68
C GLN A 242 -4.00 9.20 10.45
N GLU A 243 -3.08 9.58 9.55
CA GLU A 243 -3.42 10.25 8.28
C GLU A 243 -4.05 9.30 7.25
N ILE A 244 -3.90 7.99 7.43
CA ILE A 244 -4.46 7.01 6.50
C ILE A 244 -5.93 6.78 6.82
N ARG A 245 -6.78 7.42 6.02
CA ARG A 245 -8.24 7.44 6.15
C ARG A 245 -8.86 7.40 4.76
N PRO A 246 -9.03 6.20 4.17
CA PRO A 246 -9.60 6.08 2.84
C PRO A 246 -10.93 6.83 2.71
N LEU A 247 -11.03 7.67 1.67
CA LEU A 247 -12.18 8.56 1.46
C LEU A 247 -13.45 7.77 1.16
N ASN A 248 -13.36 6.80 0.26
CA ASN A 248 -14.47 5.95 -0.19
C ASN A 248 -14.09 4.46 -0.19
N GLY A 249 -12.98 4.13 0.44
CA GLY A 249 -12.44 2.79 0.55
C GLY A 249 -12.59 2.19 1.94
N GLU A 250 -12.11 0.97 2.08
CA GLU A 250 -12.09 0.25 3.34
C GLU A 250 -10.69 0.29 3.95
N LEU A 251 -10.63 0.46 5.27
CA LEU A 251 -9.40 0.40 6.06
C LEU A 251 -9.43 -0.84 6.94
N HIS A 252 -8.46 -1.73 6.74
CA HIS A 252 -8.28 -2.96 7.49
C HIS A 252 -6.98 -2.92 8.31
N TRP A 253 -7.06 -3.34 9.57
CA TRP A 253 -5.94 -3.56 10.44
C TRP A 253 -5.82 -5.05 10.74
N PHE A 254 -4.79 -5.70 10.19
CA PHE A 254 -4.42 -7.06 10.53
C PHE A 254 -3.29 -7.00 11.56
N VAL A 255 -3.58 -7.44 12.78
CA VAL A 255 -2.65 -7.33 13.91
C VAL A 255 -2.51 -8.66 14.63
N ASP A 256 -1.36 -8.92 15.24
CA ASP A 256 -1.23 -10.04 16.15
C ASP A 256 -1.60 -9.67 17.60
N GLU A 257 -1.84 -10.66 18.45
CA GLU A 257 -2.21 -10.45 19.86
C GLU A 257 -1.15 -9.63 20.61
N ALA A 258 0.14 -9.78 20.24
CA ALA A 258 1.23 -9.05 20.86
C ALA A 258 1.17 -7.55 20.55
N ALA A 259 0.91 -7.18 19.30
CA ALA A 259 0.71 -5.77 18.91
C ALA A 259 -0.59 -5.22 19.51
N ALA A 260 -1.66 -6.03 19.57
CA ALA A 260 -2.98 -5.63 20.05
C ALA A 260 -3.08 -5.57 21.60
N ALA A 261 -2.05 -5.94 22.35
CA ALA A 261 -2.12 -6.04 23.81
C ALA A 261 -2.57 -4.74 24.51
N GLY A 262 -2.27 -3.58 23.93
CA GLY A 262 -2.68 -2.27 24.43
C GLY A 262 -4.11 -1.83 24.07
N LEU A 263 -4.83 -2.63 23.28
CA LEU A 263 -6.20 -2.32 22.84
C LEU A 263 -7.29 -2.89 23.76
N LYS A 264 -6.90 -3.73 24.72
CA LYS A 264 -7.79 -4.33 25.72
C LYS A 264 -8.24 -3.32 26.75
#